data_7de79248efd6544b9d4e1feae777c9f9
#
_entry.id   7de79248efd6544b9d4e1feae777c9f9
#
_cell.length_a   1.000
_cell.length_b   1.000
_cell.length_c   1.000
_cell.angle_alpha   90.00
_cell.angle_beta   90.00
_cell.angle_gamma   90.00
#
_symmetry.space_group_name_H-M   'P 1'
#
loop_
_entity.id
_entity.type
_entity.pdbx_description
1 polymer ?
#
loop_
_entity_poly.entity_id
_entity_poly.type
_entity_poly.pdbx_seq_one_letter_code
_entity_poly.pdbx_strand_id
1 'polypeptide(L)'
;ISCSLVGSEMCIRDSKKVYVTVNIFPKNVDFPALKEYFVFLNSIGVDALIMTDAGAISLCKSVAPDMEIHLSTQANTTNGYTAKFWAEQGIKRVVLARETTIDDIKRTKDIVGDSLELEVFVHGAMCISYSGRCLLSNYLSTRDSNRGECVQACRWEYKMTEASREGEPLTMIEDDKGTYVMNSKDMNMLLYLDKLISAGVSSFKIEGRMKSEYYVASTVTAYRRALDGYYKTGIYSPSESLIEELEKTSHRRYTCLLYTSPS
;
A
#
# COMPACT_ATOMS: atom_id res chain seq x y z
N ILE A 1 2.68 -0.54 -19.12
CA ILE A 1 3.10 0.34 -18.01
C ILE A 1 2.28 1.60 -18.17
N SER A 2 1.14 1.69 -17.46
CA SER A 2 0.33 2.90 -17.43
C SER A 2 0.80 3.73 -16.25
N CYS A 3 1.71 4.65 -16.49
CA CYS A 3 2.03 5.70 -15.55
C CYS A 3 1.37 6.98 -16.06
N SER A 4 0.43 7.55 -15.30
CA SER A 4 -0.10 8.87 -15.59
C SER A 4 0.94 9.91 -15.15
N LEU A 5 1.81 10.30 -16.07
CA LEU A 5 2.86 11.30 -15.85
C LEU A 5 2.32 12.74 -15.72
N VAL A 6 1.05 12.97 -16.06
CA VAL A 6 0.46 14.33 -16.14
C VAL A 6 0.40 15.05 -14.78
N GLY A 7 0.46 14.33 -13.67
CA GLY A 7 0.51 14.94 -12.31
C GLY A 7 1.92 15.15 -11.76
N SER A 8 2.91 14.44 -12.28
CA SER A 8 4.27 14.44 -11.71
C SER A 8 5.04 15.73 -11.97
N GLU A 9 4.90 16.34 -13.13
CA GLU A 9 5.57 17.61 -13.45
C GLU A 9 5.10 18.76 -12.54
N MET A 10 3.78 18.82 -12.23
CA MET A 10 3.26 19.80 -11.27
C MET A 10 3.78 19.55 -9.84
N CYS A 11 3.87 18.29 -9.41
CA CYS A 11 4.40 17.95 -8.11
C CYS A 11 5.87 18.34 -7.94
N ILE A 12 6.70 18.11 -8.96
CA ILE A 12 8.11 18.53 -8.96
C ILE A 12 8.22 20.06 -8.89
N ARG A 13 7.39 20.79 -9.62
CA ARG A 13 7.37 22.27 -9.59
C ARG A 13 6.98 22.83 -8.21
N ASP A 14 6.11 22.14 -7.49
CA ASP A 14 5.61 22.55 -6.17
C ASP A 14 6.45 22.02 -5.01
N SER A 15 7.67 21.55 -5.27
CA SER A 15 8.57 20.95 -4.27
C SER A 15 7.97 19.73 -3.56
N LYS A 16 7.08 18.99 -4.22
CA LYS A 16 6.57 17.72 -3.72
C LYS A 16 7.39 16.57 -4.31
N LYS A 17 7.69 15.59 -3.48
CA LYS A 17 8.41 14.40 -3.92
C LYS A 17 7.52 13.50 -4.76
N VAL A 18 8.09 12.96 -5.83
CA VAL A 18 7.43 12.04 -6.76
C VAL A 18 8.08 10.67 -6.70
N TYR A 19 7.31 9.66 -6.29
CA TYR A 19 7.77 8.27 -6.24
C TYR A 19 7.04 7.45 -7.30
N VAL A 20 7.79 6.83 -8.20
CA VAL A 20 7.21 6.05 -9.29
C VAL A 20 7.16 4.58 -8.91
N THR A 21 5.96 3.97 -9.03
CA THR A 21 5.79 2.54 -8.77
C THR A 21 6.26 1.69 -9.94
N VAL A 22 7.28 0.86 -9.72
CA VAL A 22 7.80 -0.16 -10.63
C VAL A 22 7.76 -1.50 -9.90
N ASN A 23 6.59 -1.85 -9.39
CA ASN A 23 6.39 -2.94 -8.44
C ASN A 23 5.66 -4.15 -9.04
N ILE A 24 5.67 -4.31 -10.34
CA ILE A 24 5.21 -5.53 -11.00
C ILE A 24 6.19 -6.69 -10.71
N PHE A 25 5.72 -7.93 -10.90
CA PHE A 25 6.59 -9.11 -11.00
C PHE A 25 7.03 -9.29 -12.45
N PRO A 26 8.25 -8.84 -12.82
CA PRO A 26 8.70 -8.86 -14.20
C PRO A 26 9.03 -10.29 -14.65
N LYS A 27 8.80 -10.55 -15.93
CA LYS A 27 9.30 -11.75 -16.61
C LYS A 27 10.62 -11.41 -17.33
N ASN A 28 11.39 -12.42 -17.72
CA ASN A 28 12.67 -12.20 -18.41
C ASN A 28 12.56 -11.27 -19.62
N VAL A 29 11.44 -11.33 -20.34
CA VAL A 29 11.17 -10.50 -21.52
C VAL A 29 10.95 -9.01 -21.19
N ASP A 30 10.66 -8.66 -19.95
CA ASP A 30 10.40 -7.28 -19.51
C ASP A 30 11.72 -6.50 -19.22
N PHE A 31 12.83 -7.22 -18.93
CA PHE A 31 14.07 -6.60 -18.46
C PHE A 31 14.73 -5.60 -19.42
N PRO A 32 14.75 -5.84 -20.75
CA PRO A 32 15.28 -4.84 -21.69
C PRO A 32 14.53 -3.50 -21.59
N ALA A 33 13.18 -3.55 -21.59
CA ALA A 33 12.36 -2.35 -21.46
C ALA A 33 12.48 -1.70 -20.08
N LEU A 34 12.60 -2.49 -19.00
CA LEU A 34 12.84 -1.97 -17.64
C LEU A 34 14.17 -1.22 -17.56
N LYS A 35 15.23 -1.70 -18.22
CA LYS A 35 16.52 -1.01 -18.25
C LYS A 35 16.40 0.39 -18.84
N GLU A 36 15.76 0.50 -19.99
CA GLU A 36 15.54 1.80 -20.66
C GLU A 36 14.67 2.71 -19.79
N TYR A 37 13.65 2.15 -19.16
CA TYR A 37 12.74 2.89 -18.28
C TYR A 37 13.44 3.44 -17.03
N PHE A 38 14.35 2.69 -16.41
CA PHE A 38 15.13 3.19 -15.27
C PHE A 38 16.05 4.34 -15.67
N VAL A 39 16.73 4.23 -16.82
CA VAL A 39 17.54 5.33 -17.35
C VAL A 39 16.68 6.58 -17.61
N PHE A 40 15.51 6.40 -18.21
CA PHE A 40 14.56 7.49 -18.44
C PHE A 40 14.10 8.14 -17.13
N LEU A 41 13.65 7.35 -16.15
CA LEU A 41 13.17 7.88 -14.86
C LEU A 41 14.27 8.64 -14.10
N ASN A 42 15.52 8.14 -14.18
CA ASN A 42 16.66 8.84 -13.62
C ASN A 42 16.93 10.17 -14.34
N SER A 43 16.79 10.21 -15.66
CA SER A 43 17.04 11.42 -16.46
C SER A 43 16.02 12.53 -16.21
N ILE A 44 14.77 12.20 -15.86
CA ILE A 44 13.72 13.18 -15.54
C ILE A 44 13.68 13.57 -14.05
N GLY A 45 14.57 13.00 -13.23
CA GLY A 45 14.75 13.41 -11.84
C GLY A 45 13.62 13.03 -10.90
N VAL A 46 13.01 11.82 -11.03
CA VAL A 46 12.09 11.31 -10.00
C VAL A 46 12.84 11.07 -8.69
N ASP A 47 12.18 11.32 -7.57
CA ASP A 47 12.84 11.26 -6.25
C ASP A 47 13.12 9.82 -5.80
N ALA A 48 12.25 8.86 -6.12
CA ALA A 48 12.46 7.45 -5.78
C ALA A 48 11.62 6.50 -6.63
N LEU A 49 12.02 5.22 -6.65
CA LEU A 49 11.23 4.14 -7.23
C LEU A 49 10.70 3.21 -6.15
N ILE A 50 9.42 2.83 -6.26
CA ILE A 50 8.82 1.83 -5.37
C ILE A 50 8.86 0.49 -6.10
N MET A 51 9.68 -0.44 -5.62
CA MET A 51 10.01 -1.69 -6.33
C MET A 51 9.75 -2.92 -5.46
N THR A 52 9.64 -4.09 -6.09
CA THR A 52 9.37 -5.36 -5.40
C THR A 52 10.38 -6.44 -5.73
N ASP A 53 10.72 -6.56 -7.00
CA ASP A 53 11.53 -7.66 -7.53
C ASP A 53 13.03 -7.41 -7.34
N ALA A 54 13.72 -8.37 -6.74
CA ALA A 54 15.15 -8.26 -6.44
C ALA A 54 16.02 -8.12 -7.71
N GLY A 55 15.63 -8.80 -8.80
CA GLY A 55 16.34 -8.70 -10.08
C GLY A 55 16.17 -7.32 -10.71
N ALA A 56 14.96 -6.76 -10.68
CA ALA A 56 14.69 -5.41 -11.15
C ALA A 56 15.41 -4.37 -10.29
N ILE A 57 15.47 -4.54 -8.96
CA ILE A 57 16.23 -3.68 -8.04
C ILE A 57 17.72 -3.73 -8.39
N SER A 58 18.29 -4.91 -8.60
CA SER A 58 19.68 -5.09 -8.98
C SER A 58 19.99 -4.40 -10.33
N LEU A 59 19.12 -4.58 -11.34
CA LEU A 59 19.25 -3.90 -12.63
C LEU A 59 19.16 -2.38 -12.46
N CYS A 60 18.19 -1.87 -11.71
CA CYS A 60 18.06 -0.42 -11.48
C CYS A 60 19.36 0.17 -10.90
N LYS A 61 19.93 -0.46 -9.88
CA LYS A 61 21.18 -0.04 -9.26
C LYS A 61 22.37 -0.06 -10.21
N SER A 62 22.37 -0.96 -11.19
CA SER A 62 23.44 -1.04 -12.18
C SER A 62 23.41 0.08 -13.21
N VAL A 63 22.23 0.65 -13.52
CA VAL A 63 22.04 1.67 -14.58
C VAL A 63 21.67 3.05 -14.03
N ALA A 64 21.21 3.13 -12.80
CA ALA A 64 20.87 4.36 -12.07
C ALA A 64 21.30 4.22 -10.60
N PRO A 65 22.61 4.21 -10.30
CA PRO A 65 23.15 3.87 -8.97
C PRO A 65 22.71 4.83 -7.87
N ASP A 66 22.44 6.09 -8.21
CA ASP A 66 22.02 7.13 -7.26
C ASP A 66 20.50 7.16 -7.04
N MET A 67 19.72 6.35 -7.79
CA MET A 67 18.27 6.29 -7.66
C MET A 67 17.86 5.73 -6.31
N GLU A 68 17.10 6.51 -5.54
CA GLU A 68 16.54 6.06 -4.27
C GLU A 68 15.48 4.98 -4.51
N ILE A 69 15.56 3.89 -3.76
CA ILE A 69 14.63 2.76 -3.89
C ILE A 69 13.88 2.55 -2.58
N HIS A 70 12.55 2.53 -2.68
CA HIS A 70 11.63 2.12 -1.63
C HIS A 70 11.10 0.72 -1.92
N LEU A 71 11.14 -0.16 -0.94
CA LEU A 71 10.61 -1.50 -1.11
C LEU A 71 9.08 -1.49 -1.00
N SER A 72 8.42 -2.04 -2.00
CA SER A 72 6.96 -2.13 -2.03
C SER A 72 6.42 -3.12 -1.00
N THR A 73 5.19 -2.90 -0.53
CA THR A 73 4.44 -3.86 0.30
C THR A 73 4.32 -5.24 -0.34
N GLN A 74 4.36 -5.35 -1.68
CA GLN A 74 4.34 -6.62 -2.41
C GLN A 74 5.60 -7.48 -2.18
N ALA A 75 6.67 -6.94 -1.60
CA ALA A 75 7.81 -7.72 -1.12
C ALA A 75 7.51 -8.47 0.19
N ASN A 76 6.33 -8.27 0.80
CA ASN A 76 5.83 -8.96 1.98
C ASN A 76 6.76 -8.86 3.21
N THR A 77 7.30 -7.70 3.46
CA THR A 77 8.14 -7.47 4.64
C THR A 77 7.28 -7.36 5.89
N THR A 78 7.36 -8.35 6.77
CA THR A 78 6.56 -8.46 8.00
C THR A 78 7.40 -8.45 9.28
N ASN A 79 8.72 -8.40 9.16
CA ASN A 79 9.61 -8.51 10.33
C ASN A 79 10.91 -7.72 10.12
N GLY A 80 11.56 -7.42 11.24
CA GLY A 80 12.76 -6.60 11.28
C GLY A 80 13.98 -7.24 10.62
N TYR A 81 14.11 -8.56 10.60
CA TYR A 81 15.24 -9.23 9.96
C TYR A 81 15.17 -9.11 8.43
N THR A 82 13.99 -9.29 7.85
CA THR A 82 13.77 -9.03 6.41
C THR A 82 14.00 -7.55 6.08
N ALA A 83 13.51 -6.65 6.93
CA ALA A 83 13.71 -5.21 6.76
C ALA A 83 15.21 -4.86 6.80
N LYS A 84 15.97 -5.43 7.76
CA LYS A 84 17.41 -5.25 7.87
C LYS A 84 18.15 -5.77 6.63
N PHE A 85 17.80 -6.95 6.13
CA PHE A 85 18.38 -7.48 4.89
C PHE A 85 18.22 -6.46 3.73
N TRP A 86 17.05 -5.88 3.58
CA TRP A 86 16.82 -4.90 2.53
C TRP A 86 17.58 -3.58 2.75
N ALA A 87 17.73 -3.14 4.01
CA ALA A 87 18.57 -1.99 4.34
C ALA A 87 20.04 -2.24 3.94
N GLU A 88 20.56 -3.43 4.20
CA GLU A 88 21.92 -3.85 3.78
C GLU A 88 22.06 -3.92 2.25
N GLN A 89 20.95 -4.13 1.53
CA GLN A 89 20.89 -3.99 0.08
C GLN A 89 20.75 -2.52 -0.37
N GLY A 90 20.85 -1.53 0.53
CA GLY A 90 20.79 -0.10 0.22
C GLY A 90 19.38 0.42 -0.10
N ILE A 91 18.34 -0.29 0.34
CA ILE A 91 16.98 0.24 0.33
C ILE A 91 16.85 1.31 1.41
N LYS A 92 16.21 2.44 1.10
CA LYS A 92 16.06 3.58 2.02
C LYS A 92 14.77 3.53 2.82
N ARG A 93 13.72 2.98 2.24
CA ARG A 93 12.39 2.87 2.87
C ARG A 93 11.76 1.53 2.55
N VAL A 94 11.07 0.96 3.52
CA VAL A 94 10.27 -0.26 3.34
C VAL A 94 8.80 0.04 3.63
N VAL A 95 7.93 -0.24 2.66
CA VAL A 95 6.49 -0.29 2.88
C VAL A 95 6.16 -1.65 3.48
N LEU A 96 5.91 -1.70 4.77
CA LEU A 96 5.60 -2.94 5.47
C LEU A 96 4.33 -3.60 4.91
N ALA A 97 4.26 -4.91 5.08
CA ALA A 97 3.07 -5.67 4.76
C ALA A 97 1.88 -5.20 5.60
N ARG A 98 0.67 -5.24 5.02
CA ARG A 98 -0.57 -4.79 5.70
C ARG A 98 -0.97 -5.68 6.87
N GLU A 99 -0.41 -6.86 6.92
CA GLU A 99 -0.61 -7.89 7.94
C GLU A 99 0.26 -7.67 9.20
N THR A 100 1.12 -6.64 9.18
CA THR A 100 2.03 -6.32 10.29
C THR A 100 1.29 -5.61 11.41
N THR A 101 1.42 -6.08 12.66
CA THR A 101 0.84 -5.45 13.85
C THR A 101 1.67 -4.23 14.29
N ILE A 102 1.10 -3.37 15.14
CA ILE A 102 1.84 -2.23 15.72
C ILE A 102 3.05 -2.71 16.54
N ASP A 103 2.89 -3.81 17.27
CA ASP A 103 4.00 -4.39 18.06
C ASP A 103 5.13 -4.91 17.16
N ASP A 104 4.78 -5.54 16.02
CA ASP A 104 5.78 -5.98 15.05
C ASP A 104 6.47 -4.80 14.35
N ILE A 105 5.75 -3.71 14.09
CA ILE A 105 6.33 -2.46 13.56
C ILE A 105 7.37 -1.93 14.55
N LYS A 106 7.02 -1.85 15.84
CA LYS A 106 7.94 -1.40 16.88
C LYS A 106 9.18 -2.28 16.97
N ARG A 107 9.00 -3.60 17.03
CA ARG A 107 10.13 -4.57 17.02
C ARG A 107 10.97 -4.44 15.75
N THR A 108 10.35 -4.18 14.61
CA THR A 108 11.06 -3.94 13.35
C THR A 108 11.91 -2.69 13.46
N LYS A 109 11.36 -1.59 13.99
CA LYS A 109 12.10 -0.34 14.21
C LYS A 109 13.26 -0.53 15.18
N ASP A 110 13.07 -1.30 16.25
CA ASP A 110 14.13 -1.62 17.22
C ASP A 110 15.32 -2.37 16.56
N ILE A 111 15.03 -3.22 15.56
CA ILE A 111 16.07 -3.99 14.84
C ILE A 111 16.78 -3.14 13.79
N VAL A 112 16.05 -2.31 13.02
CA VAL A 112 16.65 -1.55 11.91
C VAL A 112 17.17 -0.18 12.33
N GLY A 113 16.73 0.34 13.47
CA GLY A 113 17.13 1.66 13.97
C GLY A 113 16.83 2.77 12.95
N ASP A 114 17.78 3.68 12.78
CA ASP A 114 17.66 4.81 11.86
C ASP A 114 18.23 4.51 10.45
N SER A 115 18.70 3.28 10.23
CA SER A 115 19.23 2.89 8.92
C SER A 115 18.17 2.72 7.83
N LEU A 116 16.88 2.61 8.24
CA LEU A 116 15.77 2.35 7.35
C LEU A 116 14.52 3.11 7.79
N GLU A 117 13.85 3.74 6.85
CA GLU A 117 12.54 4.33 7.05
C GLU A 117 11.43 3.28 6.93
N LEU A 118 10.48 3.31 7.85
CA LEU A 118 9.30 2.45 7.81
C LEU A 118 8.09 3.22 7.31
N GLU A 119 7.44 2.68 6.27
CA GLU A 119 6.19 3.19 5.71
C GLU A 119 5.08 2.17 5.92
N VAL A 120 3.89 2.60 6.29
CA VAL A 120 2.72 1.75 6.46
C VAL A 120 1.50 2.32 5.75
N PHE A 121 0.62 1.46 5.26
CA PHE A 121 -0.69 1.91 4.82
C PHE A 121 -1.53 2.33 6.02
N VAL A 122 -2.22 3.46 5.88
CA VAL A 122 -3.09 4.01 6.93
C VAL A 122 -4.52 4.22 6.45
N HIS A 123 -4.77 4.25 5.14
CA HIS A 123 -6.12 4.48 4.61
C HIS A 123 -6.31 3.85 3.23
N GLY A 124 -7.54 3.41 2.98
CA GLY A 124 -8.02 2.99 1.67
C GLY A 124 -8.22 1.50 1.52
N ALA A 125 -8.40 1.09 0.27
CA ALA A 125 -8.80 -0.26 -0.09
C ALA A 125 -7.75 -1.31 0.29
N MET A 126 -8.21 -2.38 0.93
CA MET A 126 -7.39 -3.54 1.27
C MET A 126 -7.51 -4.64 0.20
N CYS A 127 -6.44 -5.39 -0.01
CA CYS A 127 -6.46 -6.61 -0.80
C CYS A 127 -6.84 -7.78 0.10
N ILE A 128 -7.64 -8.73 -0.43
CA ILE A 128 -7.94 -9.99 0.25
C ILE A 128 -6.71 -10.90 0.36
N SER A 129 -5.82 -10.80 -0.63
CA SER A 129 -4.61 -11.62 -0.66
C SER A 129 -3.49 -10.98 0.13
N TYR A 130 -2.63 -11.81 0.69
CA TYR A 130 -1.49 -11.42 1.48
C TYR A 130 -0.61 -10.40 0.74
N SER A 131 -0.57 -9.17 1.24
CA SER A 131 0.19 -8.05 0.66
C SER A 131 0.09 -7.89 -0.85
N GLY A 132 -1.11 -8.19 -1.42
CA GLY A 132 -1.39 -7.97 -2.84
C GLY A 132 -0.93 -9.08 -3.79
N ARG A 133 -0.45 -10.23 -3.31
CA ARG A 133 -0.09 -11.38 -4.15
C ARG A 133 -1.31 -12.24 -4.44
N CYS A 134 -2.07 -11.88 -5.48
CA CYS A 134 -3.34 -12.49 -5.83
C CYS A 134 -3.31 -13.19 -7.18
N LEU A 135 -3.86 -14.41 -7.26
CA LEU A 135 -4.07 -15.15 -8.51
C LEU A 135 -5.52 -15.08 -9.00
N LEU A 136 -6.47 -14.62 -8.16
CA LEU A 136 -7.89 -14.67 -8.46
C LEU A 136 -8.25 -13.88 -9.72
N SER A 137 -7.67 -12.69 -9.90
CA SER A 137 -7.91 -11.87 -11.08
C SER A 137 -7.44 -12.58 -12.36
N ASN A 138 -6.26 -13.19 -12.34
CA ASN A 138 -5.74 -13.92 -13.48
C ASN A 138 -6.60 -15.16 -13.78
N TYR A 139 -6.97 -15.91 -12.74
CA TYR A 139 -7.80 -17.12 -12.89
C TYR A 139 -9.16 -16.84 -13.51
N LEU A 140 -9.82 -15.75 -13.09
CA LEU A 140 -11.20 -15.42 -13.52
C LEU A 140 -11.28 -14.57 -14.79
N SER A 141 -10.22 -13.83 -15.13
CA SER A 141 -10.28 -12.84 -16.22
C SER A 141 -9.05 -12.80 -17.11
N THR A 142 -8.07 -13.70 -16.90
CA THR A 142 -6.76 -13.69 -17.59
C THR A 142 -5.91 -12.42 -17.36
N ARG A 143 -6.38 -11.46 -16.51
CA ARG A 143 -5.67 -10.21 -16.18
C ARG A 143 -4.88 -10.39 -14.89
N ASP A 144 -3.57 -10.21 -14.97
CA ASP A 144 -2.65 -10.45 -13.86
C ASP A 144 -2.61 -9.28 -12.88
N SER A 145 -3.15 -9.51 -11.67
CA SER A 145 -3.13 -8.52 -10.60
C SER A 145 -1.71 -8.16 -10.15
N ASN A 146 -0.77 -9.09 -10.26
CA ASN A 146 0.63 -8.89 -9.89
C ASN A 146 1.41 -8.08 -10.95
N ARG A 147 0.77 -7.81 -12.08
CA ARG A 147 1.28 -6.93 -13.14
C ARG A 147 0.47 -5.62 -13.27
N GLY A 148 -0.33 -5.29 -12.27
CA GLY A 148 -1.10 -4.05 -12.22
C GLY A 148 -2.47 -4.11 -12.90
N GLU A 149 -2.91 -5.28 -13.36
CA GLU A 149 -4.15 -5.47 -14.14
C GLU A 149 -5.31 -6.05 -13.31
N CYS A 150 -5.32 -5.84 -12.00
CA CYS A 150 -6.34 -6.38 -11.10
C CYS A 150 -7.75 -5.91 -11.48
N VAL A 151 -8.66 -6.86 -11.77
CA VAL A 151 -10.09 -6.60 -12.04
C VAL A 151 -10.93 -6.50 -10.76
N GLN A 152 -10.29 -6.62 -9.59
CA GLN A 152 -10.96 -6.58 -8.29
C GLN A 152 -12.01 -7.69 -8.12
N ALA A 153 -11.75 -8.89 -8.66
CA ALA A 153 -12.66 -10.02 -8.60
C ALA A 153 -13.11 -10.38 -7.18
N CYS A 154 -12.27 -10.16 -6.16
CA CYS A 154 -12.65 -10.38 -4.75
C CYS A 154 -13.82 -9.49 -4.27
N ARG A 155 -14.28 -8.54 -5.09
CA ARG A 155 -15.40 -7.63 -4.81
C ARG A 155 -16.67 -7.98 -5.57
N TRP A 156 -16.62 -9.03 -6.41
CA TRP A 156 -17.79 -9.51 -7.11
C TRP A 156 -18.68 -10.33 -6.20
N GLU A 157 -19.95 -10.43 -6.53
CA GLU A 157 -20.88 -11.34 -5.86
C GLU A 157 -20.62 -12.78 -6.30
N TYR A 158 -20.53 -13.69 -5.35
CA TYR A 158 -20.33 -15.12 -5.60
C TYR A 158 -21.39 -15.94 -4.87
N LYS A 159 -21.88 -17.00 -5.54
CA LYS A 159 -22.62 -18.08 -4.88
C LYS A 159 -21.69 -19.29 -4.80
N MET A 160 -21.35 -19.69 -3.60
CA MET A 160 -20.48 -20.84 -3.37
C MET A 160 -21.29 -21.98 -2.79
N THR A 161 -21.12 -23.18 -3.39
CA THR A 161 -21.70 -24.43 -2.88
C THR A 161 -20.58 -25.44 -2.71
N GLU A 162 -20.61 -26.21 -1.65
CA GLU A 162 -19.73 -27.35 -1.46
C GLU A 162 -20.34 -28.57 -2.17
N ALA A 163 -19.55 -29.28 -3.01
CA ALA A 163 -20.05 -30.40 -3.81
C ALA A 163 -20.60 -31.57 -2.98
N SER A 164 -20.14 -31.74 -1.73
CA SER A 164 -20.64 -32.75 -0.80
C SER A 164 -21.91 -32.34 -0.04
N ARG A 165 -22.33 -31.07 -0.17
CA ARG A 165 -23.51 -30.48 0.50
C ARG A 165 -24.41 -29.80 -0.52
N GLU A 166 -24.93 -30.60 -1.46
CA GLU A 166 -25.84 -30.09 -2.49
C GLU A 166 -27.08 -29.46 -1.84
N GLY A 167 -27.30 -28.17 -2.14
CA GLY A 167 -28.47 -27.42 -1.69
C GLY A 167 -28.26 -26.54 -0.44
N GLU A 168 -27.12 -26.64 0.24
CA GLU A 168 -26.76 -25.72 1.33
C GLU A 168 -25.70 -24.72 0.86
N PRO A 169 -26.05 -23.47 0.51
CA PRO A 169 -25.04 -22.45 0.25
C PRO A 169 -24.24 -22.21 1.53
N LEU A 170 -22.91 -22.15 1.41
CA LEU A 170 -22.06 -21.72 2.53
C LEU A 170 -22.48 -20.32 2.91
N THR A 171 -23.05 -20.17 4.10
CA THR A 171 -23.45 -18.87 4.64
C THR A 171 -22.18 -18.08 4.91
N MET A 172 -21.94 -17.07 4.12
CA MET A 172 -20.81 -16.17 4.29
C MET A 172 -21.38 -14.88 4.92
N ILE A 173 -20.55 -14.18 5.69
CA ILE A 173 -20.97 -13.03 6.50
C ILE A 173 -21.83 -12.08 5.68
N GLU A 174 -23.08 -11.97 6.10
CA GLU A 174 -24.11 -11.14 5.48
C GLU A 174 -24.19 -9.81 6.21
N ASP A 175 -24.23 -8.72 5.46
CA ASP A 175 -24.69 -7.43 5.96
C ASP A 175 -25.92 -7.01 5.14
N ASP A 176 -26.59 -5.92 5.55
CA ASP A 176 -27.84 -5.43 4.96
C ASP A 176 -27.76 -5.12 3.44
N LYS A 177 -26.61 -5.31 2.81
CA LYS A 177 -26.34 -5.03 1.39
C LYS A 177 -25.92 -6.25 0.57
N GLY A 178 -25.80 -7.42 1.18
CA GLY A 178 -25.49 -8.67 0.46
C GLY A 178 -24.42 -9.54 1.11
N THR A 179 -24.22 -10.73 0.55
CA THR A 179 -23.24 -11.73 1.00
C THR A 179 -21.89 -11.54 0.29
N TYR A 180 -20.86 -11.21 1.03
CA TYR A 180 -19.51 -10.94 0.51
C TYR A 180 -18.51 -12.00 0.98
N VAL A 181 -18.09 -12.86 0.07
CA VAL A 181 -17.20 -13.99 0.35
C VAL A 181 -15.77 -13.56 0.62
N MET A 182 -15.29 -12.54 -0.08
CA MET A 182 -13.88 -12.15 -0.10
C MET A 182 -13.69 -10.63 -0.03
N ASN A 183 -14.70 -9.89 0.40
CA ASN A 183 -14.68 -8.44 0.39
C ASN A 183 -13.95 -7.90 1.64
N SER A 184 -12.65 -7.66 1.52
CA SER A 184 -11.91 -7.00 2.60
C SER A 184 -12.45 -5.59 2.84
N LYS A 185 -12.54 -5.20 4.12
CA LYS A 185 -12.92 -3.84 4.55
C LYS A 185 -11.88 -2.82 4.06
N ASP A 186 -12.24 -1.54 4.04
CA ASP A 186 -11.27 -0.47 3.80
C ASP A 186 -10.56 -0.10 5.11
N MET A 187 -9.28 0.21 5.04
CA MET A 187 -8.49 0.60 6.20
C MET A 187 -8.76 2.07 6.55
N ASN A 188 -8.87 2.37 7.84
CA ASN A 188 -8.87 3.72 8.38
C ASN A 188 -8.14 3.75 9.73
N MET A 189 -6.94 4.34 9.74
CA MET A 189 -6.08 4.45 10.91
C MET A 189 -6.04 5.87 11.50
N LEU A 190 -6.96 6.75 11.08
CA LEU A 190 -6.95 8.15 11.55
C LEU A 190 -6.91 8.26 13.09
N LEU A 191 -7.58 7.37 13.80
CA LEU A 191 -7.63 7.40 15.27
C LEU A 191 -6.37 6.85 15.96
N TYR A 192 -5.39 6.34 15.21
CA TYR A 192 -4.25 5.57 15.74
C TYR A 192 -2.89 6.05 15.22
N LEU A 193 -2.81 7.24 14.60
CA LEU A 193 -1.55 7.73 14.03
C LEU A 193 -0.48 7.97 15.09
N ASP A 194 -0.87 8.42 16.28
CA ASP A 194 0.03 8.59 17.42
C ASP A 194 0.75 7.29 17.82
N LYS A 195 0.02 6.16 17.78
CA LYS A 195 0.59 4.85 18.07
C LYS A 195 1.56 4.40 16.98
N LEU A 196 1.25 4.70 15.71
CA LEU A 196 2.15 4.41 14.59
C LEU A 196 3.42 5.28 14.66
N ILE A 197 3.28 6.58 14.98
CA ILE A 197 4.41 7.48 15.20
C ILE A 197 5.28 6.96 16.35
N SER A 198 4.67 6.60 17.47
CA SER A 198 5.36 6.04 18.63
C SER A 198 6.04 4.70 18.35
N ALA A 199 5.52 3.93 17.40
CA ALA A 199 6.13 2.68 16.92
C ALA A 199 7.30 2.92 15.94
N GLY A 200 7.60 4.18 15.58
CA GLY A 200 8.73 4.55 14.72
C GLY A 200 8.42 4.58 13.24
N VAL A 201 7.14 4.68 12.85
CA VAL A 201 6.74 4.87 11.45
C VAL A 201 7.11 6.27 10.99
N SER A 202 7.80 6.36 9.85
CA SER A 202 8.29 7.61 9.27
C SER A 202 7.37 8.13 8.15
N SER A 203 6.58 7.24 7.53
CA SER A 203 5.74 7.59 6.38
C SER A 203 4.39 6.87 6.42
N PHE A 204 3.33 7.61 6.12
CA PHE A 204 1.95 7.12 6.05
C PHE A 204 1.46 7.08 4.62
N LYS A 205 1.01 5.91 4.18
CA LYS A 205 0.55 5.68 2.81
C LYS A 205 -0.97 5.60 2.73
N ILE A 206 -1.54 6.40 1.83
CA ILE A 206 -2.96 6.38 1.51
C ILE A 206 -3.15 5.71 0.15
N GLU A 207 -4.02 4.71 0.07
CA GLU A 207 -4.39 4.07 -1.20
C GLU A 207 -5.57 4.82 -1.82
N GLY A 208 -5.35 5.33 -3.03
CA GLY A 208 -6.35 6.10 -3.76
C GLY A 208 -6.27 5.97 -5.28
N ARG A 209 -5.45 5.04 -5.83
CA ARG A 209 -5.20 4.92 -7.27
C ARG A 209 -6.47 4.81 -8.13
N MET A 210 -7.47 4.09 -7.64
CA MET A 210 -8.75 3.88 -8.35
C MET A 210 -9.89 4.73 -7.79
N LYS A 211 -9.56 5.74 -7.00
CA LYS A 211 -10.52 6.64 -6.36
C LYS A 211 -10.58 7.98 -7.10
N SER A 212 -11.63 8.76 -6.83
CA SER A 212 -11.77 10.11 -7.38
C SER A 212 -10.78 11.09 -6.76
N GLU A 213 -10.53 12.19 -7.44
CA GLU A 213 -9.72 13.31 -6.95
C GLU A 213 -10.26 13.86 -5.63
N TYR A 214 -11.60 13.96 -5.52
CA TYR A 214 -12.28 14.37 -4.28
C TYR A 214 -11.92 13.45 -3.12
N TYR A 215 -11.97 12.13 -3.32
CA TYR A 215 -11.58 11.17 -2.29
C TYR A 215 -10.14 11.38 -1.82
N VAL A 216 -9.21 11.54 -2.76
CA VAL A 216 -7.80 11.76 -2.43
C VAL A 216 -7.62 13.07 -1.68
N ALA A 217 -8.23 14.15 -2.15
CA ALA A 217 -8.15 15.47 -1.54
C ALA A 217 -8.70 15.48 -0.10
N SER A 218 -9.93 14.95 0.10
CA SER A 218 -10.56 14.85 1.43
C SER A 218 -9.74 14.00 2.38
N THR A 219 -9.32 12.82 1.92
CA THR A 219 -8.56 11.89 2.77
C THR A 219 -7.22 12.48 3.18
N VAL A 220 -6.44 12.99 2.23
CA VAL A 220 -5.13 13.61 2.52
C VAL A 220 -5.30 14.81 3.45
N THR A 221 -6.32 15.65 3.23
CA THR A 221 -6.60 16.81 4.08
C THR A 221 -6.92 16.40 5.52
N ALA A 222 -7.76 15.38 5.72
CA ALA A 222 -8.11 14.88 7.05
C ALA A 222 -6.87 14.39 7.81
N TYR A 223 -6.06 13.54 7.17
CA TYR A 223 -4.82 13.03 7.76
C TYR A 223 -3.80 14.15 8.02
N ARG A 224 -3.64 15.09 7.09
CA ARG A 224 -2.72 16.23 7.26
C ARG A 224 -3.11 17.11 8.44
N ARG A 225 -4.39 17.46 8.55
CA ARG A 225 -4.90 18.27 9.66
C ARG A 225 -4.74 17.58 11.01
N ALA A 226 -4.98 16.26 11.08
CA ALA A 226 -4.78 15.49 12.31
C ALA A 226 -3.31 15.51 12.74
N LEU A 227 -2.37 15.32 11.80
CA LEU A 227 -0.94 15.36 12.05
C LEU A 227 -0.46 16.78 12.41
N ASP A 228 -0.93 17.81 11.72
CA ASP A 228 -0.58 19.19 12.04
C ASP A 228 -1.04 19.59 13.44
N GLY A 229 -2.25 19.15 13.85
CA GLY A 229 -2.75 19.32 15.21
C GLY A 229 -1.83 18.65 16.24
N TYR A 230 -1.45 17.42 16.00
CA TYR A 230 -0.53 16.67 16.87
C TYR A 230 0.84 17.33 17.00
N TYR A 231 1.47 17.71 15.89
CA TYR A 231 2.79 18.36 15.93
C TYR A 231 2.75 19.75 16.57
N LYS A 232 1.62 20.43 16.51
CA LYS A 232 1.44 21.73 17.15
C LYS A 232 1.23 21.63 18.66
N THR A 233 0.52 20.63 19.14
CA THR A 233 0.06 20.54 20.53
C THR A 233 0.78 19.46 21.36
N GLY A 234 1.40 18.47 20.71
CA GLY A 234 1.92 17.27 21.35
C GLY A 234 0.83 16.27 21.76
N ILE A 235 -0.44 16.61 21.55
CA ILE A 235 -1.59 15.76 21.92
C ILE A 235 -2.30 15.30 20.66
N TYR A 236 -2.45 13.98 20.49
CA TYR A 236 -3.20 13.42 19.36
C TYR A 236 -4.69 13.33 19.72
N SER A 237 -5.48 14.21 19.12
CA SER A 237 -6.93 14.26 19.30
C SER A 237 -7.58 14.74 17.99
N PRO A 238 -7.75 13.85 17.00
CA PRO A 238 -8.44 14.20 15.76
C PRO A 238 -9.89 14.59 16.07
N SER A 239 -10.35 15.71 15.48
CA SER A 239 -11.71 16.17 15.69
C SER A 239 -12.73 15.24 15.02
N GLU A 240 -13.95 15.20 15.56
CA GLU A 240 -15.07 14.47 15.01
C GLU A 240 -15.36 14.86 13.55
N SER A 241 -15.23 16.15 13.23
CA SER A 241 -15.39 16.64 11.86
C SER A 241 -14.43 16.02 10.84
N LEU A 242 -13.23 15.61 11.24
CA LEU A 242 -12.30 14.89 10.35
C LEU A 242 -12.75 13.45 10.11
N ILE A 243 -13.35 12.82 11.12
CA ILE A 243 -13.92 11.48 10.99
C ILE A 243 -15.11 11.52 10.04
N GLU A 244 -16.04 12.46 10.27
CA GLU A 244 -17.20 12.68 9.40
C GLU A 244 -16.81 12.99 7.94
N GLU A 245 -15.72 13.72 7.73
CA GLU A 245 -15.23 14.03 6.38
C GLU A 245 -14.79 12.76 5.64
N LEU A 246 -14.15 11.81 6.32
CA LEU A 246 -13.79 10.52 5.74
C LEU A 246 -15.02 9.66 5.43
N GLU A 247 -16.06 9.71 6.28
CA GLU A 247 -17.31 8.97 6.07
C GLU A 247 -18.11 9.47 4.84
N LYS A 248 -17.89 10.72 4.40
CA LYS A 248 -18.53 11.27 3.18
C LYS A 248 -17.92 10.72 1.90
N THR A 249 -16.75 10.13 1.96
CA THR A 249 -16.08 9.56 0.79
C THR A 249 -16.63 8.17 0.46
N SER A 250 -16.49 7.73 -0.80
CA SER A 250 -16.91 6.36 -1.18
C SER A 250 -15.96 5.31 -0.59
N HIS A 251 -16.43 4.58 0.40
CA HIS A 251 -15.66 3.53 1.08
C HIS A 251 -16.55 2.32 1.43
N ARG A 252 -15.92 1.18 1.72
CA ARG A 252 -16.52 0.02 2.40
C ARG A 252 -16.43 0.24 3.91
N ARG A 253 -17.08 -0.62 4.71
CA ARG A 253 -16.93 -0.55 6.17
C ARG A 253 -15.45 -0.45 6.54
N TYR A 254 -15.12 0.46 7.43
CA TYR A 254 -13.75 0.66 7.87
C TYR A 254 -13.29 -0.42 8.85
N THR A 255 -12.00 -0.68 8.82
CA THR A 255 -11.27 -1.52 9.78
C THR A 255 -9.91 -0.91 10.08
N CYS A 256 -9.36 -1.26 11.22
CA CYS A 256 -7.99 -0.94 11.61
C CYS A 256 -7.18 -2.24 11.70
N LEU A 257 -6.84 -2.85 10.57
CA LEU A 257 -6.24 -4.18 10.47
C LEU A 257 -4.92 -4.34 11.26
N LEU A 258 -4.14 -3.26 11.38
CA LEU A 258 -2.93 -3.25 12.24
C LEU A 258 -3.25 -3.43 13.74
N TYR A 259 -4.52 -3.46 14.12
CA TYR A 259 -4.98 -3.54 15.50
C TYR A 259 -5.71 -4.83 15.83
N THR A 260 -6.33 -5.45 14.85
CA THR A 260 -7.06 -6.71 15.02
C THR A 260 -6.33 -7.83 14.30
N SER A 261 -6.17 -8.96 14.94
CA SER A 261 -5.71 -10.18 14.26
C SER A 261 -6.56 -10.38 13.01
N PRO A 262 -5.97 -10.83 11.89
CA PRO A 262 -6.76 -11.19 10.72
C PRO A 262 -7.79 -12.23 11.18
N SER A 263 -9.05 -11.90 10.99
CA SER A 263 -10.17 -12.83 11.23
C SER A 263 -10.24 -13.83 10.13
#